data_afb0b5ed720ca3460f2f3b188c1ca6ff
#
_entry.id   afb0b5ed720ca3460f2f3b188c1ca6ff
#
_cell.length_a   1.000
_cell.length_b   1.000
_cell.length_c   1.000
_cell.angle_alpha   90.00
_cell.angle_beta   90.00
_cell.angle_gamma   90.00
#
_symmetry.space_group_name_H-M   'P 1'
#
loop_
_entity.id
_entity.type
_entity.pdbx_description
1 polymer ?
#
loop_
_entity_poly.entity_id
_entity_poly.type
_entity_poly.pdbx_seq_one_letter_code
_entity_poly.pdbx_strand_id
1 'polypeptide(L)'
;MPQTKKPLHGQVAVVAGATRGTGRGIARALGEAGAVVYCTGRSVRGNPSSYGRPETLDETAEMIREAGGTAIHVRVDHTVESEVREFFARVQRDHGRLDVLADCVSGENPLLGAWGALDKIDISHGLEALNHCLFSHVITAKYAIELMIKQKRGLIVEVSDGDMVTGSGGSILVDLVKSSVKNIAFRLAWEMRKHRIAAIAITPGYLRSEMMLEGYGVTEQNWRDGAKKDPNFLFSETPLFVGRAVAALAADPKVLEKSGQLTSSWELSREYRFTDSDGTRPDWGEHAKDIEWPDWLTEFVEPALRRAEVMVERMQVYLPKH
;
A
#
# COMPACT_ATOMS: atom_id res chain seq x y z
N MET A 1 27.96 -13.44 20.04
CA MET A 1 27.21 -14.21 19.03
C MET A 1 27.25 -13.42 17.73
N PRO A 2 27.53 -14.01 16.56
CA PRO A 2 27.46 -13.27 15.32
C PRO A 2 26.03 -12.76 15.16
N GLN A 3 25.86 -11.45 14.94
CA GLN A 3 24.57 -10.88 14.62
C GLN A 3 24.08 -11.54 13.33
N THR A 4 22.97 -12.25 13.39
CA THR A 4 22.31 -12.78 12.20
C THR A 4 22.01 -11.62 11.27
N LYS A 5 22.53 -11.70 10.05
CA LYS A 5 22.35 -10.64 9.04
C LYS A 5 20.86 -10.42 8.82
N LYS A 6 20.39 -9.17 8.96
CA LYS A 6 18.98 -8.82 8.74
C LYS A 6 18.55 -9.22 7.31
N PRO A 7 17.31 -9.69 7.08
CA PRO A 7 16.90 -10.30 5.81
C PRO A 7 17.02 -9.37 4.60
N LEU A 8 16.82 -8.06 4.78
CA LEU A 8 16.92 -7.07 3.70
C LEU A 8 18.24 -6.26 3.71
N HIS A 9 19.25 -6.74 4.46
CA HIS A 9 20.53 -6.04 4.51
C HIS A 9 21.16 -5.88 3.12
N GLY A 10 21.50 -4.62 2.76
CA GLY A 10 22.07 -4.26 1.47
C GLY A 10 21.04 -4.05 0.35
N GLN A 11 19.74 -4.13 0.66
CA GLN A 11 18.68 -3.74 -0.25
C GLN A 11 18.34 -2.25 -0.10
N VAL A 12 17.86 -1.66 -1.19
CA VAL A 12 17.37 -0.27 -1.24
C VAL A 12 15.89 -0.29 -1.52
N ALA A 13 15.14 0.38 -0.66
CA ALA A 13 13.69 0.49 -0.76
C ALA A 13 13.26 1.95 -0.89
N VAL A 14 12.27 2.20 -1.71
CA VAL A 14 11.54 3.47 -1.79
C VAL A 14 10.13 3.22 -1.30
N VAL A 15 9.67 4.05 -0.36
CA VAL A 15 8.28 4.07 0.08
C VAL A 15 7.70 5.45 -0.29
N ALA A 16 6.88 5.46 -1.33
CA ALA A 16 6.15 6.64 -1.75
C ALA A 16 4.91 6.82 -0.86
N GLY A 17 4.69 8.03 -0.33
CA GLY A 17 3.63 8.27 0.64
C GLY A 17 3.95 7.80 2.06
N ALA A 18 5.22 7.89 2.49
CA ALA A 18 5.70 7.39 3.78
C ALA A 18 5.43 8.30 4.98
N THR A 19 4.60 9.32 4.85
CA THR A 19 4.40 10.33 5.90
C THR A 19 3.66 9.78 7.12
N ARG A 20 2.66 8.91 6.93
CA ARG A 20 1.76 8.35 7.94
C ARG A 20 1.12 7.04 7.48
N GLY A 21 0.28 6.44 8.34
CA GLY A 21 -0.52 5.26 8.03
C GLY A 21 0.28 4.12 7.44
N THR A 22 -0.27 3.48 6.41
CA THR A 22 0.33 2.32 5.75
C THR A 22 1.77 2.56 5.30
N GLY A 23 2.03 3.70 4.64
CA GLY A 23 3.37 4.02 4.15
C GLY A 23 4.41 4.16 5.26
N ARG A 24 4.06 4.81 6.39
CA ARG A 24 4.91 4.88 7.58
C ARG A 24 5.22 3.49 8.15
N GLY A 25 4.19 2.64 8.27
CA GLY A 25 4.34 1.27 8.77
C GLY A 25 5.23 0.41 7.87
N ILE A 26 5.06 0.50 6.54
CA ILE A 26 5.89 -0.21 5.56
C ILE A 26 7.34 0.28 5.62
N ALA A 27 7.56 1.59 5.64
CA ALA A 27 8.90 2.16 5.73
C ALA A 27 9.63 1.67 6.99
N ARG A 28 8.93 1.67 8.13
CA ARG A 28 9.46 1.17 9.40
C ARG A 28 9.82 -0.32 9.31
N ALA A 29 8.94 -1.18 8.84
CA ALA A 29 9.18 -2.62 8.73
C ALA A 29 10.35 -2.96 7.82
N LEU A 30 10.47 -2.29 6.66
CA LEU A 30 11.60 -2.46 5.74
C LEU A 30 12.92 -2.03 6.39
N GLY A 31 12.94 -0.93 7.13
CA GLY A 31 14.11 -0.46 7.88
C GLY A 31 14.50 -1.40 9.02
N GLU A 32 13.54 -1.90 9.79
CA GLU A 32 13.75 -2.91 10.84
C GLU A 32 14.33 -4.21 10.23
N ALA A 33 13.90 -4.58 9.03
CA ALA A 33 14.42 -5.73 8.28
C ALA A 33 15.82 -5.48 7.65
N GLY A 34 16.33 -4.26 7.69
CA GLY A 34 17.72 -3.92 7.32
C GLY A 34 17.90 -3.29 5.94
N ALA A 35 16.83 -2.90 5.26
CA ALA A 35 16.92 -2.12 4.04
C ALA A 35 17.36 -0.67 4.31
N VAL A 36 17.99 -0.03 3.33
CA VAL A 36 18.08 1.43 3.26
C VAL A 36 16.78 1.94 2.70
N VAL A 37 16.02 2.73 3.47
CA VAL A 37 14.67 3.16 3.11
C VAL A 37 14.65 4.64 2.76
N TYR A 38 14.25 4.95 1.54
CA TYR A 38 13.84 6.30 1.15
C TYR A 38 12.37 6.51 1.48
N CYS A 39 12.11 7.42 2.43
CA CYS A 39 10.76 7.85 2.80
C CYS A 39 10.41 9.09 1.97
N THR A 40 9.45 8.99 1.05
CA THR A 40 9.07 10.11 0.17
C THR A 40 7.62 10.52 0.33
N GLY A 41 7.34 11.78 0.03
CA GLY A 41 6.03 12.43 0.13
C GLY A 41 6.18 13.93 0.22
N ARG A 42 5.10 14.64 0.50
CA ARG A 42 5.09 16.11 0.47
C ARG A 42 5.38 16.77 1.82
N SER A 43 5.03 16.10 2.93
CA SER A 43 5.03 16.70 4.27
C SER A 43 6.36 16.47 4.97
N VAL A 44 7.10 17.54 5.19
CA VAL A 44 8.34 17.57 5.96
C VAL A 44 8.25 18.59 7.09
N ARG A 45 9.13 18.51 8.07
CA ARG A 45 9.20 19.48 9.17
C ARG A 45 9.41 20.89 8.61
N GLY A 46 8.58 21.83 9.03
CA GLY A 46 8.58 23.20 8.50
C GLY A 46 7.81 23.40 7.19
N ASN A 47 7.38 22.34 6.51
CA ASN A 47 6.51 22.39 5.33
C ASN A 47 5.47 21.26 5.39
N PRO A 48 4.44 21.41 6.25
CA PRO A 48 3.41 20.40 6.43
C PRO A 48 2.55 20.26 5.18
N SER A 49 1.74 19.22 5.13
CA SER A 49 0.81 19.02 4.01
C SER A 49 -0.25 20.11 3.97
N SER A 50 -0.77 20.39 2.77
CA SER A 50 -1.91 21.29 2.55
C SER A 50 -3.18 20.88 3.31
N TYR A 51 -3.22 19.66 3.85
CA TYR A 51 -4.36 19.11 4.59
C TYR A 51 -4.29 19.31 6.12
N GLY A 52 -3.29 20.09 6.62
CA GLY A 52 -3.17 20.42 8.03
C GLY A 52 -2.81 19.27 8.96
N ARG A 53 -2.34 18.14 8.43
CA ARG A 53 -1.91 16.98 9.23
C ARG A 53 -0.51 17.21 9.80
N PRO A 54 -0.26 16.84 11.08
CA PRO A 54 1.02 17.11 11.74
C PRO A 54 2.14 16.15 11.35
N GLU A 55 1.82 14.95 10.85
CA GLU A 55 2.81 13.91 10.59
C GLU A 55 3.77 14.31 9.46
N THR A 56 5.06 13.96 9.63
CA THR A 56 6.13 14.31 8.70
C THR A 56 6.96 13.09 8.27
N LEU A 57 7.65 13.24 7.14
CA LEU A 57 8.64 12.25 6.67
C LEU A 57 9.84 12.19 7.60
N ASP A 58 10.19 13.33 8.22
CA ASP A 58 11.28 13.45 9.20
C ASP A 58 11.05 12.50 10.37
N GLU A 59 9.84 12.53 10.96
CA GLU A 59 9.42 11.62 12.04
C GLU A 59 9.49 10.16 11.63
N THR A 60 9.00 9.83 10.45
CA THR A 60 9.06 8.46 9.92
C THR A 60 10.51 7.98 9.81
N ALA A 61 11.41 8.82 9.30
CA ALA A 61 12.81 8.47 9.20
C ALA A 61 13.50 8.40 10.57
N GLU A 62 13.11 9.24 11.53
CA GLU A 62 13.59 9.19 12.92
C GLU A 62 13.16 7.87 13.58
N MET A 63 11.90 7.48 13.49
CA MET A 63 11.39 6.20 14.01
C MET A 63 12.17 4.99 13.47
N ILE A 64 12.54 5.00 12.19
CA ILE A 64 13.33 3.92 11.59
C ILE A 64 14.75 3.89 12.17
N ARG A 65 15.40 5.06 12.33
CA ARG A 65 16.76 5.17 12.88
C ARG A 65 16.79 4.77 14.36
N GLU A 66 15.81 5.16 15.14
CA GLU A 66 15.65 4.77 16.56
C GLU A 66 15.49 3.25 16.70
N ALA A 67 14.82 2.60 15.75
CA ALA A 67 14.73 1.15 15.69
C ALA A 67 16.00 0.46 15.11
N GLY A 68 17.08 1.20 14.90
CA GLY A 68 18.36 0.69 14.39
C GLY A 68 18.37 0.38 12.89
N GLY A 69 17.47 1.01 12.12
CA GLY A 69 17.41 0.95 10.66
C GLY A 69 18.13 2.14 10.00
N THR A 70 18.13 2.15 8.67
CA THR A 70 18.70 3.26 7.87
C THR A 70 17.56 3.90 7.04
N ALA A 71 17.33 5.20 7.24
CA ALA A 71 16.29 5.92 6.52
C ALA A 71 16.75 7.30 6.04
N ILE A 72 16.29 7.66 4.86
CA ILE A 72 16.54 8.95 4.20
C ILE A 72 15.16 9.52 3.83
N HIS A 73 14.76 10.63 4.44
CA HIS A 73 13.56 11.34 4.02
C HIS A 73 13.88 12.29 2.88
N VAL A 74 12.99 12.34 1.90
CA VAL A 74 13.11 13.24 0.75
C VAL A 74 11.73 13.78 0.41
N ARG A 75 11.59 15.11 0.40
CA ARG A 75 10.35 15.70 -0.08
C ARG A 75 10.24 15.47 -1.58
N VAL A 76 9.15 14.83 -2.00
CA VAL A 76 8.80 14.58 -3.40
C VAL A 76 7.29 14.72 -3.54
N ASP A 77 6.84 15.54 -4.47
CA ASP A 77 5.45 15.51 -4.91
C ASP A 77 5.33 14.51 -6.08
N HIS A 78 4.71 13.37 -5.80
CA HIS A 78 4.56 12.29 -6.78
C HIS A 78 3.60 12.62 -7.92
N THR A 79 2.89 13.75 -7.86
CA THR A 79 2.09 14.28 -8.97
C THR A 79 2.92 15.12 -9.95
N VAL A 80 4.16 15.47 -9.57
CA VAL A 80 5.07 16.30 -10.37
C VAL A 80 6.16 15.41 -10.96
N GLU A 81 6.02 15.09 -12.24
CA GLU A 81 6.95 14.17 -12.95
C GLU A 81 8.43 14.54 -12.79
N SER A 82 8.77 15.82 -12.89
CA SER A 82 10.16 16.28 -12.76
C SER A 82 10.75 15.99 -11.39
N GLU A 83 10.00 16.18 -10.30
CA GLU A 83 10.45 15.85 -8.94
C GLU A 83 10.69 14.34 -8.79
N VAL A 84 9.78 13.51 -9.29
CA VAL A 84 9.92 12.05 -9.27
C VAL A 84 11.13 11.57 -10.07
N ARG A 85 11.33 12.10 -11.26
CA ARG A 85 12.49 11.79 -12.11
C ARG A 85 13.81 12.14 -11.42
N GLU A 86 13.91 13.34 -10.86
CA GLU A 86 15.10 13.81 -10.15
C GLU A 86 15.39 12.97 -8.92
N PHE A 87 14.34 12.58 -8.18
CA PHE A 87 14.45 11.71 -7.03
C PHE A 87 15.01 10.32 -7.41
N PHE A 88 14.46 9.65 -8.42
CA PHE A 88 14.99 8.35 -8.86
C PHE A 88 16.39 8.46 -9.48
N ALA A 89 16.71 9.57 -10.13
CA ALA A 89 18.10 9.85 -10.56
C ALA A 89 19.05 9.97 -9.36
N ARG A 90 18.60 10.54 -8.23
CA ARG A 90 19.35 10.53 -6.97
C ARG A 90 19.55 9.12 -6.42
N VAL A 91 18.48 8.30 -6.34
CA VAL A 91 18.58 6.89 -5.90
C VAL A 91 19.60 6.12 -6.77
N GLN A 92 19.58 6.34 -8.08
CA GLN A 92 20.55 5.74 -9.00
C GLN A 92 21.98 6.19 -8.70
N ARG A 93 22.24 7.47 -8.42
CA ARG A 93 23.58 7.98 -8.08
C ARG A 93 24.09 7.45 -6.74
N ASP A 94 23.20 7.41 -5.74
CA ASP A 94 23.56 7.09 -4.37
C ASP A 94 23.81 5.58 -4.18
N HIS A 95 23.07 4.73 -4.88
CA HIS A 95 23.09 3.28 -4.65
C HIS A 95 23.24 2.42 -5.92
N GLY A 96 22.98 2.96 -7.11
CA GLY A 96 23.03 2.21 -8.35
C GLY A 96 21.97 1.12 -8.48
N ARG A 97 21.00 1.04 -7.54
CA ARG A 97 19.97 0.00 -7.46
C ARG A 97 18.69 0.45 -6.78
N LEU A 98 17.62 -0.26 -7.06
CA LEU A 98 16.35 -0.19 -6.33
C LEU A 98 15.75 -1.61 -6.23
N ASP A 99 15.59 -2.13 -5.02
CA ASP A 99 15.09 -3.50 -4.82
C ASP A 99 13.59 -3.54 -4.56
N VAL A 100 13.05 -2.55 -3.84
CA VAL A 100 11.64 -2.47 -3.46
C VAL A 100 11.10 -1.08 -3.74
N LEU A 101 9.96 -1.00 -4.43
CA LEU A 101 9.07 0.15 -4.41
C LEU A 101 7.80 -0.27 -3.69
N ALA A 102 7.43 0.44 -2.62
CA ALA A 102 6.07 0.39 -2.06
C ALA A 102 5.38 1.72 -2.34
N ASP A 103 4.35 1.70 -3.16
CA ASP A 103 3.58 2.90 -3.49
C ASP A 103 2.31 2.96 -2.64
N CYS A 104 2.27 3.96 -1.77
CA CYS A 104 1.23 4.22 -0.78
C CYS A 104 0.66 5.65 -0.94
N VAL A 105 0.89 6.29 -2.08
CA VAL A 105 0.40 7.66 -2.30
C VAL A 105 -1.12 7.62 -2.43
N SER A 106 -1.83 8.04 -1.39
CA SER A 106 -3.29 7.94 -1.36
C SER A 106 -4.04 9.28 -1.37
N GLY A 107 -3.36 10.37 -1.01
CA GLY A 107 -4.01 11.69 -0.96
C GLY A 107 -5.33 11.64 -0.18
N GLU A 108 -5.34 11.08 1.01
CA GLU A 108 -6.55 10.72 1.79
C GLU A 108 -7.63 11.81 1.81
N ASN A 109 -7.27 13.09 1.96
CA ASN A 109 -8.27 14.16 2.03
C ASN A 109 -9.03 14.38 0.72
N PRO A 110 -8.39 14.44 -0.48
CA PRO A 110 -9.12 14.44 -1.73
C PRO A 110 -10.02 13.22 -1.90
N LEU A 111 -9.52 12.04 -1.48
CA LEU A 111 -10.29 10.80 -1.59
C LEU A 111 -11.52 10.82 -0.68
N LEU A 112 -11.41 11.34 0.55
CA LEU A 112 -12.55 11.52 1.45
C LEU A 112 -13.55 12.54 0.92
N GLY A 113 -13.08 13.64 0.31
CA GLY A 113 -13.94 14.63 -0.34
C GLY A 113 -14.67 14.09 -1.58
N ALA A 114 -14.18 13.01 -2.17
CA ALA A 114 -14.80 12.30 -3.28
C ALA A 114 -15.77 11.18 -2.85
N TRP A 115 -15.98 11.02 -1.53
CA TRP A 115 -16.85 9.98 -1.00
C TRP A 115 -18.33 10.38 -1.10
N GLY A 116 -19.15 9.51 -1.67
CA GLY A 116 -20.59 9.71 -1.79
C GLY A 116 -21.13 9.46 -3.19
N ALA A 117 -22.45 9.64 -3.36
CA ALA A 117 -23.10 9.48 -4.65
C ALA A 117 -22.64 10.58 -5.63
N LEU A 118 -22.47 10.22 -6.90
CA LEU A 118 -21.87 11.10 -7.93
C LEU A 118 -22.60 12.43 -8.09
N ASP A 119 -23.91 12.46 -7.88
CA ASP A 119 -24.73 13.69 -7.94
C ASP A 119 -24.57 14.63 -6.73
N LYS A 120 -23.87 14.18 -5.70
CA LYS A 120 -23.67 14.91 -4.42
C LYS A 120 -22.23 15.37 -4.20
N ILE A 121 -21.26 14.77 -4.89
CA ILE A 121 -19.85 15.10 -4.70
C ILE A 121 -19.43 16.31 -5.55
N ASP A 122 -18.46 17.06 -5.06
CA ASP A 122 -17.75 18.05 -5.87
C ASP A 122 -16.77 17.33 -6.81
N ILE A 123 -17.01 17.44 -8.11
CA ILE A 123 -16.18 16.79 -9.13
C ILE A 123 -14.71 17.24 -9.08
N SER A 124 -14.43 18.46 -8.59
CA SER A 124 -13.06 18.95 -8.46
C SER A 124 -12.25 18.11 -7.46
N HIS A 125 -12.85 17.71 -6.34
CA HIS A 125 -12.24 16.77 -5.38
C HIS A 125 -11.99 15.40 -6.00
N GLY A 126 -12.91 14.94 -6.85
CA GLY A 126 -12.73 13.67 -7.57
C GLY A 126 -11.56 13.69 -8.55
N LEU A 127 -11.41 14.78 -9.30
CA LEU A 127 -10.28 14.95 -10.22
C LEU A 127 -8.95 15.10 -9.47
N GLU A 128 -8.96 15.80 -8.34
CA GLU A 128 -7.80 15.88 -7.44
C GLU A 128 -7.44 14.51 -6.89
N ALA A 129 -8.42 13.72 -6.45
CA ALA A 129 -8.19 12.36 -5.97
C ALA A 129 -7.57 11.46 -7.06
N LEU A 130 -8.05 11.51 -8.29
CA LEU A 130 -7.46 10.76 -9.42
C LEU A 130 -5.99 11.17 -9.64
N ASN A 131 -5.69 12.46 -9.61
CA ASN A 131 -4.33 12.95 -9.76
C ASN A 131 -3.41 12.44 -8.63
N HIS A 132 -3.84 12.59 -7.39
CA HIS A 132 -3.04 12.24 -6.21
C HIS A 132 -2.98 10.74 -5.92
N CYS A 133 -4.04 9.99 -6.21
CA CYS A 133 -4.15 8.60 -5.80
C CYS A 133 -3.98 7.60 -6.96
N LEU A 134 -3.91 8.06 -8.20
CA LEU A 134 -3.79 7.18 -9.36
C LEU A 134 -2.65 7.58 -10.28
N PHE A 135 -2.65 8.84 -10.79
CA PHE A 135 -1.59 9.24 -11.74
C PHE A 135 -0.21 9.29 -11.08
N SER A 136 -0.14 9.61 -9.78
CA SER A 136 1.10 9.54 -9.01
C SER A 136 1.71 8.14 -9.02
N HIS A 137 0.91 7.06 -8.92
CA HIS A 137 1.39 5.67 -8.98
C HIS A 137 2.00 5.38 -10.36
N VAL A 138 1.35 5.80 -11.44
CA VAL A 138 1.85 5.60 -12.80
C VAL A 138 3.19 6.32 -13.01
N ILE A 139 3.30 7.58 -12.54
CA ILE A 139 4.54 8.37 -12.63
C ILE A 139 5.65 7.73 -11.80
N THR A 140 5.36 7.35 -10.56
CA THR A 140 6.33 6.74 -9.64
C THR A 140 6.83 5.40 -10.17
N ALA A 141 5.93 4.51 -10.59
CA ALA A 141 6.29 3.21 -11.16
C ALA A 141 7.16 3.36 -12.41
N LYS A 142 6.86 4.31 -13.31
CA LYS A 142 7.64 4.58 -14.53
C LYS A 142 9.13 4.75 -14.24
N TYR A 143 9.49 5.57 -13.26
CA TYR A 143 10.89 5.85 -12.95
C TYR A 143 11.53 4.77 -12.07
N ALA A 144 10.77 4.09 -11.22
CA ALA A 144 11.27 2.96 -10.44
C ALA A 144 11.65 1.76 -11.32
N ILE A 145 10.80 1.40 -12.29
CA ILE A 145 11.07 0.26 -13.18
C ILE A 145 12.30 0.47 -14.06
N GLU A 146 12.67 1.72 -14.41
CA GLU A 146 13.88 2.00 -15.18
C GLU A 146 15.16 1.56 -14.44
N LEU A 147 15.17 1.71 -13.10
CA LEU A 147 16.28 1.21 -12.28
C LEU A 147 16.23 -0.31 -12.17
N MET A 148 15.06 -0.86 -11.90
CA MET A 148 14.86 -2.30 -11.71
C MET A 148 15.15 -3.11 -12.97
N ILE A 149 14.83 -2.59 -14.16
CA ILE A 149 15.13 -3.22 -15.46
C ILE A 149 16.65 -3.40 -15.64
N LYS A 150 17.46 -2.41 -15.30
CA LYS A 150 18.93 -2.47 -15.43
C LYS A 150 19.53 -3.61 -14.61
N GLN A 151 18.98 -3.86 -13.41
CA GLN A 151 19.44 -4.93 -12.52
C GLN A 151 18.73 -6.26 -12.71
N LYS A 152 17.68 -6.32 -13.55
CA LYS A 152 16.83 -7.49 -13.81
C LYS A 152 16.25 -8.12 -12.54
N ARG A 153 15.84 -7.29 -11.61
CA ARG A 153 15.27 -7.67 -10.32
C ARG A 153 14.55 -6.48 -9.71
N GLY A 154 13.45 -6.75 -9.02
CA GLY A 154 12.72 -5.76 -8.23
C GLY A 154 11.41 -6.31 -7.70
N LEU A 155 10.90 -5.63 -6.70
CA LEU A 155 9.55 -5.83 -6.18
C LEU A 155 8.82 -4.48 -6.17
N ILE A 156 7.66 -4.43 -6.79
CA ILE A 156 6.74 -3.30 -6.73
C ILE A 156 5.52 -3.77 -5.94
N VAL A 157 5.17 -3.02 -4.91
CA VAL A 157 3.97 -3.24 -4.10
C VAL A 157 3.07 -2.02 -4.22
N GLU A 158 1.91 -2.22 -4.82
CA GLU A 158 0.86 -1.23 -4.94
C GLU A 158 -0.11 -1.40 -3.77
N VAL A 159 -0.22 -0.39 -2.93
CA VAL A 159 -1.11 -0.45 -1.76
C VAL A 159 -2.48 0.09 -2.13
N SER A 160 -3.49 -0.75 -1.98
CA SER A 160 -4.87 -0.41 -2.31
C SER A 160 -5.79 -0.70 -1.13
N ASP A 161 -7.08 -0.81 -1.39
CA ASP A 161 -8.10 -1.08 -0.39
C ASP A 161 -9.09 -2.13 -0.94
N GLY A 162 -9.45 -3.06 -0.06
CA GLY A 162 -10.33 -4.18 -0.39
C GLY A 162 -9.66 -5.29 -1.19
N ASP A 163 -9.95 -6.51 -0.80
CA ASP A 163 -9.52 -7.76 -1.43
C ASP A 163 -10.46 -8.21 -2.57
N MET A 164 -11.56 -7.49 -2.79
CA MET A 164 -12.50 -7.76 -3.87
C MET A 164 -12.13 -7.00 -5.15
N VAL A 165 -12.43 -7.62 -6.28
CA VAL A 165 -12.30 -7.00 -7.60
C VAL A 165 -13.32 -5.88 -7.80
N THR A 166 -14.46 -5.98 -7.15
CA THR A 166 -15.50 -4.96 -7.08
C THR A 166 -15.17 -3.94 -5.99
N GLY A 167 -15.44 -2.67 -6.23
CA GLY A 167 -15.02 -1.56 -5.39
C GLY A 167 -15.41 -1.63 -3.90
N SER A 168 -14.99 -0.65 -3.15
CA SER A 168 -15.21 -0.53 -1.70
C SER A 168 -16.66 -0.16 -1.33
N GLY A 169 -17.53 0.04 -2.31
CA GLY A 169 -18.93 0.45 -2.09
C GLY A 169 -19.10 1.91 -1.62
N GLY A 170 -18.05 2.71 -1.68
CA GLY A 170 -18.05 4.07 -1.15
C GLY A 170 -18.54 5.13 -2.14
N SER A 171 -17.92 5.19 -3.28
CA SER A 171 -18.29 6.08 -4.39
C SER A 171 -17.59 5.66 -5.68
N ILE A 172 -18.16 6.04 -6.81
CA ILE A 172 -17.58 5.73 -8.12
C ILE A 172 -16.12 6.20 -8.24
N LEU A 173 -15.77 7.36 -7.69
CA LEU A 173 -14.41 7.92 -7.78
C LEU A 173 -13.44 7.17 -6.87
N VAL A 174 -13.87 6.82 -5.66
CA VAL A 174 -13.08 6.00 -4.74
C VAL A 174 -12.83 4.62 -5.33
N ASP A 175 -13.88 3.99 -5.85
CA ASP A 175 -13.79 2.67 -6.46
C ASP A 175 -12.92 2.68 -7.72
N LEU A 176 -13.00 3.73 -8.53
CA LEU A 176 -12.16 3.91 -9.70
C LEU A 176 -10.68 3.98 -9.31
N VAL A 177 -10.33 4.75 -8.27
CA VAL A 177 -8.96 4.84 -7.75
C VAL A 177 -8.50 3.47 -7.26
N LYS A 178 -9.23 2.87 -6.32
CA LYS A 178 -8.81 1.63 -5.65
C LYS A 178 -8.71 0.44 -6.61
N SER A 179 -9.66 0.31 -7.54
CA SER A 179 -9.62 -0.73 -8.58
C SER A 179 -8.50 -0.49 -9.57
N SER A 180 -8.24 0.77 -9.95
CA SER A 180 -7.15 1.10 -10.89
C SER A 180 -5.77 0.82 -10.29
N VAL A 181 -5.54 1.11 -9.01
CA VAL A 181 -4.27 0.78 -8.33
C VAL A 181 -4.01 -0.73 -8.35
N LYS A 182 -5.03 -1.56 -8.07
CA LYS A 182 -4.93 -3.03 -8.22
C LYS A 182 -4.58 -3.43 -9.65
N ASN A 183 -5.21 -2.80 -10.65
CA ASN A 183 -4.92 -3.05 -12.05
C ASN A 183 -3.50 -2.60 -12.48
N ILE A 184 -2.95 -1.54 -11.91
CA ILE A 184 -1.56 -1.12 -12.15
C ILE A 184 -0.62 -2.27 -11.75
N ALA A 185 -0.76 -2.86 -10.56
CA ALA A 185 0.06 -3.99 -10.14
C ALA A 185 -0.04 -5.17 -11.11
N PHE A 186 -1.26 -5.54 -11.51
CA PHE A 186 -1.50 -6.63 -12.46
C PHE A 186 -0.84 -6.36 -13.83
N ARG A 187 -0.97 -5.14 -14.36
CA ARG A 187 -0.36 -4.76 -15.65
C ARG A 187 1.16 -4.72 -15.56
N LEU A 188 1.71 -4.16 -14.50
CA LEU A 188 3.15 -4.15 -14.26
C LEU A 188 3.72 -5.57 -14.14
N ALA A 189 3.01 -6.48 -13.46
CA ALA A 189 3.42 -7.89 -13.37
C ALA A 189 3.55 -8.53 -14.75
N TRP A 190 2.59 -8.28 -15.64
CA TRP A 190 2.61 -8.76 -17.02
C TRP A 190 3.78 -8.16 -17.80
N GLU A 191 3.92 -6.85 -17.82
CA GLU A 191 4.90 -6.13 -18.65
C GLU A 191 6.34 -6.38 -18.15
N MET A 192 6.53 -6.48 -16.83
CA MET A 192 7.84 -6.58 -16.20
C MET A 192 8.33 -8.02 -16.01
N ARG A 193 7.51 -9.03 -16.33
CA ARG A 193 7.85 -10.45 -16.19
C ARG A 193 9.18 -10.81 -16.85
N LYS A 194 9.42 -10.33 -18.07
CA LYS A 194 10.67 -10.57 -18.82
C LYS A 194 11.91 -9.98 -18.14
N HIS A 195 11.73 -9.01 -17.25
CA HIS A 195 12.80 -8.37 -16.49
C HIS A 195 12.95 -8.95 -15.08
N ARG A 196 12.16 -9.98 -14.71
CA ARG A 196 12.16 -10.61 -13.39
C ARG A 196 11.83 -9.61 -12.26
N ILE A 197 10.95 -8.68 -12.54
CA ILE A 197 10.40 -7.73 -11.58
C ILE A 197 9.01 -8.22 -11.21
N ALA A 198 8.78 -8.44 -9.91
CA ALA A 198 7.45 -8.76 -9.37
C ALA A 198 6.66 -7.48 -9.13
N ALA A 199 5.36 -7.50 -9.41
CA ALA A 199 4.44 -6.47 -9.01
C ALA A 199 3.21 -7.12 -8.34
N ILE A 200 2.82 -6.63 -7.17
CA ILE A 200 1.80 -7.23 -6.30
C ILE A 200 0.93 -6.10 -5.75
N ALA A 201 -0.38 -6.28 -5.77
CA ALA A 201 -1.29 -5.41 -5.04
C ALA A 201 -1.50 -5.96 -3.62
N ILE A 202 -1.48 -5.08 -2.62
CA ILE A 202 -1.75 -5.46 -1.23
C ILE A 202 -2.84 -4.58 -0.63
N THR A 203 -3.73 -5.19 0.15
CA THR A 203 -4.68 -4.49 1.01
C THR A 203 -4.36 -4.74 2.48
N PRO A 204 -4.33 -3.69 3.33
CA PRO A 204 -4.44 -3.87 4.76
C PRO A 204 -5.85 -4.33 5.14
N GLY A 205 -6.00 -4.83 6.35
CA GLY A 205 -7.30 -4.98 7.01
C GLY A 205 -7.85 -3.63 7.50
N TYR A 206 -8.67 -3.67 8.54
CA TYR A 206 -9.16 -2.45 9.17
C TYR A 206 -7.98 -1.72 9.85
N LEU A 207 -7.47 -0.70 9.20
CA LEU A 207 -6.22 -0.07 9.59
C LEU A 207 -6.37 0.94 10.72
N ARG A 208 -5.66 0.75 11.83
CA ARG A 208 -5.54 1.75 12.91
C ARG A 208 -4.49 2.80 12.56
N SER A 209 -4.77 3.62 11.54
CA SER A 209 -3.92 4.76 11.20
C SER A 209 -4.08 5.89 12.21
N GLU A 210 -3.17 6.88 12.18
CA GLU A 210 -3.24 8.08 13.02
C GLU A 210 -4.59 8.78 12.87
N MET A 211 -5.10 8.88 11.64
CA MET A 211 -6.40 9.47 11.33
C MET A 211 -7.56 8.65 11.94
N MET A 212 -7.48 7.33 11.88
CA MET A 212 -8.52 6.47 12.45
C MET A 212 -8.54 6.56 13.96
N LEU A 213 -7.40 6.51 14.63
CA LEU A 213 -7.28 6.68 16.06
C LEU A 213 -7.87 8.03 16.52
N GLU A 214 -7.53 9.11 15.81
CA GLU A 214 -8.08 10.44 16.07
C GLU A 214 -9.59 10.49 15.87
N GLY A 215 -10.11 9.94 14.76
CA GLY A 215 -11.54 9.86 14.47
C GLY A 215 -12.34 9.10 15.53
N TYR A 216 -11.74 8.06 16.12
CA TYR A 216 -12.33 7.33 17.24
C TYR A 216 -12.12 8.00 18.60
N GLY A 217 -11.23 9.01 18.69
CA GLY A 217 -10.89 9.68 19.94
C GLY A 217 -10.08 8.80 20.90
N VAL A 218 -9.25 7.92 20.34
CA VAL A 218 -8.41 6.97 21.07
C VAL A 218 -6.93 7.12 20.67
N THR A 219 -6.07 6.46 21.42
CA THR A 219 -4.64 6.33 21.14
C THR A 219 -4.30 4.85 20.98
N GLU A 220 -3.09 4.52 20.52
CA GLU A 220 -2.66 3.12 20.41
C GLU A 220 -2.64 2.39 21.79
N GLN A 221 -2.51 3.12 22.91
CA GLN A 221 -2.55 2.53 24.25
C GLN A 221 -3.96 2.06 24.66
N ASN A 222 -5.00 2.78 24.22
CA ASN A 222 -6.39 2.50 24.58
C ASN A 222 -7.30 2.27 23.36
N TRP A 223 -6.73 1.85 22.24
CA TRP A 223 -7.44 1.71 20.96
C TRP A 223 -8.71 0.84 21.03
N ARG A 224 -8.71 -0.15 21.94
CA ARG A 224 -9.88 -1.03 22.12
C ARG A 224 -11.13 -0.29 22.59
N ASP A 225 -10.99 0.91 23.19
CA ASP A 225 -12.12 1.78 23.52
C ASP A 225 -12.87 2.28 22.27
N GLY A 226 -12.22 2.28 21.11
CA GLY A 226 -12.84 2.61 19.82
C GLY A 226 -14.00 1.66 19.47
N ALA A 227 -14.00 0.44 19.99
CA ALA A 227 -15.09 -0.52 19.84
C ALA A 227 -16.44 -0.03 20.39
N LYS A 228 -16.44 0.99 21.25
CA LYS A 228 -17.67 1.65 21.72
C LYS A 228 -18.40 2.38 20.57
N LYS A 229 -17.66 2.81 19.53
CA LYS A 229 -18.22 3.46 18.34
C LYS A 229 -18.45 2.47 17.22
N ASP A 230 -17.52 1.54 17.00
CA ASP A 230 -17.60 0.49 15.99
C ASP A 230 -16.96 -0.80 16.51
N PRO A 231 -17.76 -1.84 16.82
CA PRO A 231 -17.25 -3.12 17.30
C PRO A 231 -16.21 -3.76 16.38
N ASN A 232 -16.28 -3.51 15.05
CA ASN A 232 -15.34 -4.06 14.08
C ASN A 232 -13.91 -3.52 14.29
N PHE A 233 -13.76 -2.37 14.98
CA PHE A 233 -12.45 -1.82 15.30
C PHE A 233 -11.57 -2.74 16.16
N LEU A 234 -12.15 -3.72 16.86
CA LEU A 234 -11.41 -4.75 17.61
C LEU A 234 -10.58 -5.68 16.70
N PHE A 235 -10.91 -5.76 15.44
CA PHE A 235 -10.22 -6.59 14.45
C PHE A 235 -9.23 -5.79 13.60
N SER A 236 -8.98 -4.54 14.01
CA SER A 236 -8.08 -3.63 13.30
C SER A 236 -6.61 -4.02 13.51
N GLU A 237 -5.79 -3.68 12.51
CA GLU A 237 -4.35 -3.88 12.48
C GLU A 237 -3.59 -2.55 12.58
N THR A 238 -2.35 -2.59 13.08
CA THR A 238 -1.47 -1.40 13.02
C THR A 238 -0.87 -1.23 11.62
N PRO A 239 -0.42 -0.02 11.26
CA PRO A 239 0.36 0.18 10.03
C PRO A 239 1.62 -0.70 9.94
N LEU A 240 2.17 -1.13 11.08
CA LEU A 240 3.33 -2.02 11.11
C LEU A 240 3.00 -3.44 10.63
N PHE A 241 1.76 -3.90 10.82
CA PHE A 241 1.36 -5.26 10.42
C PHE A 241 1.42 -5.43 8.90
N VAL A 242 0.78 -4.55 8.14
CA VAL A 242 0.92 -4.55 6.68
C VAL A 242 2.36 -4.24 6.26
N GLY A 243 3.09 -3.45 7.02
CA GLY A 243 4.53 -3.23 6.81
C GLY A 243 5.33 -4.52 6.89
N ARG A 244 5.06 -5.38 7.87
CA ARG A 244 5.68 -6.70 8.00
C ARG A 244 5.33 -7.64 6.84
N ALA A 245 4.12 -7.54 6.30
CA ALA A 245 3.72 -8.24 5.10
C ALA A 245 4.61 -7.87 3.91
N VAL A 246 4.81 -6.56 3.68
CA VAL A 246 5.68 -6.07 2.59
C VAL A 246 7.14 -6.45 2.81
N ALA A 247 7.63 -6.37 4.04
CA ALA A 247 9.00 -6.81 4.37
C ALA A 247 9.20 -8.32 4.15
N ALA A 248 8.20 -9.14 4.45
CA ALA A 248 8.23 -10.58 4.20
C ALA A 248 8.26 -10.89 2.69
N LEU A 249 7.42 -10.21 1.89
CA LEU A 249 7.47 -10.31 0.41
C LEU A 249 8.84 -9.90 -0.14
N ALA A 250 9.43 -8.82 0.38
CA ALA A 250 10.75 -8.36 -0.05
C ALA A 250 11.87 -9.34 0.29
N ALA A 251 11.72 -10.11 1.36
CA ALA A 251 12.65 -11.14 1.79
C ALA A 251 12.44 -12.50 1.09
N ASP A 252 11.29 -12.71 0.44
CA ASP A 252 10.96 -13.97 -0.18
C ASP A 252 11.74 -14.19 -1.50
N PRO A 253 12.61 -15.20 -1.59
CA PRO A 253 13.32 -15.51 -2.83
C PRO A 253 12.39 -15.96 -3.98
N LYS A 254 11.15 -16.34 -3.65
CA LYS A 254 10.13 -16.81 -4.59
C LYS A 254 9.07 -15.76 -4.90
N VAL A 255 9.29 -14.50 -4.53
CA VAL A 255 8.30 -13.41 -4.69
C VAL A 255 7.78 -13.28 -6.14
N LEU A 256 8.56 -13.70 -7.14
CA LEU A 256 8.12 -13.72 -8.54
C LEU A 256 6.91 -14.64 -8.80
N GLU A 257 6.75 -15.70 -7.99
CA GLU A 257 5.61 -16.62 -8.11
C GLU A 257 4.29 -15.96 -7.67
N LYS A 258 4.38 -14.88 -6.88
CA LYS A 258 3.25 -14.07 -6.42
C LYS A 258 2.95 -12.86 -7.32
N SER A 259 3.76 -12.62 -8.34
CA SER A 259 3.59 -11.45 -9.22
C SER A 259 2.24 -11.50 -9.93
N GLY A 260 1.51 -10.39 -9.92
CA GLY A 260 0.17 -10.26 -10.47
C GLY A 260 -0.97 -10.63 -9.51
N GLN A 261 -0.65 -11.03 -8.28
CA GLN A 261 -1.66 -11.32 -7.27
C GLN A 261 -2.16 -10.04 -6.57
N LEU A 262 -3.41 -10.10 -6.15
CA LEU A 262 -3.96 -9.26 -5.10
C LEU A 262 -3.91 -10.09 -3.81
N THR A 263 -3.28 -9.58 -2.77
CA THR A 263 -3.14 -10.26 -1.49
C THR A 263 -3.42 -9.29 -0.34
N SER A 264 -3.48 -9.80 0.86
CA SER A 264 -3.77 -9.03 2.06
C SER A 264 -2.71 -9.20 3.14
N SER A 265 -2.67 -8.26 4.09
CA SER A 265 -1.79 -8.32 5.27
C SER A 265 -2.04 -9.61 6.07
N TRP A 266 -3.30 -10.00 6.26
CA TRP A 266 -3.68 -11.19 7.03
C TRP A 266 -3.35 -12.51 6.32
N GLU A 267 -3.54 -12.63 4.99
CA GLU A 267 -3.12 -13.80 4.22
C GLU A 267 -1.61 -14.00 4.30
N LEU A 268 -0.84 -12.93 4.09
CA LEU A 268 0.62 -12.98 4.20
C LEU A 268 1.07 -13.26 5.64
N SER A 269 0.34 -12.80 6.66
CA SER A 269 0.63 -13.15 8.05
C SER A 269 0.42 -14.64 8.33
N ARG A 270 -0.60 -15.26 7.74
CA ARG A 270 -0.79 -16.72 7.84
C ARG A 270 0.36 -17.48 7.18
N GLU A 271 0.80 -17.03 6.00
CA GLU A 271 1.86 -17.67 5.22
C GLU A 271 3.24 -17.48 5.87
N TYR A 272 3.63 -16.23 6.14
CA TYR A 272 4.97 -15.89 6.65
C TYR A 272 5.07 -15.88 8.18
N ARG A 273 3.97 -16.10 8.89
CA ARG A 273 3.89 -16.29 10.35
C ARG A 273 4.38 -15.10 11.18
N PHE A 274 4.27 -13.88 10.68
CA PHE A 274 4.52 -12.69 11.48
C PHE A 274 3.26 -12.29 12.29
N THR A 275 3.46 -11.43 13.28
CA THR A 275 2.41 -10.89 14.16
C THR A 275 2.39 -9.37 14.07
N ASP A 276 1.37 -8.74 14.63
CA ASP A 276 1.34 -7.29 14.85
C ASP A 276 2.26 -6.89 16.03
N SER A 277 2.33 -5.59 16.33
CA SER A 277 3.19 -5.01 17.37
C SER A 277 2.89 -5.56 18.77
N ASP A 278 1.63 -5.91 19.05
CA ASP A 278 1.16 -6.48 20.31
C ASP A 278 1.22 -8.02 20.36
N GLY A 279 1.77 -8.66 19.34
CA GLY A 279 1.89 -10.12 19.24
C GLY A 279 0.65 -10.81 18.69
N THR A 280 -0.43 -10.09 18.40
CA THR A 280 -1.65 -10.63 17.79
C THR A 280 -1.49 -10.88 16.30
N ARG A 281 -2.46 -11.54 15.70
CA ARG A 281 -2.60 -11.70 14.25
C ARG A 281 -4.00 -11.29 13.84
N PRO A 282 -4.21 -10.00 13.58
CA PRO A 282 -5.47 -9.53 13.03
C PRO A 282 -5.80 -10.26 11.74
N ASP A 283 -7.03 -10.71 11.59
CA ASP A 283 -7.52 -11.41 10.41
C ASP A 283 -8.85 -10.81 9.98
N TRP A 284 -8.74 -9.71 9.24
CA TRP A 284 -9.90 -9.00 8.74
C TRP A 284 -10.74 -9.86 7.78
N GLY A 285 -10.08 -10.63 6.93
CA GLY A 285 -10.79 -11.47 5.96
C GLY A 285 -11.62 -12.59 6.61
N GLU A 286 -11.19 -13.13 7.75
CA GLU A 286 -12.01 -14.08 8.51
C GLU A 286 -13.18 -13.38 9.20
N HIS A 287 -12.90 -12.24 9.86
CA HIS A 287 -13.94 -11.46 10.53
C HIS A 287 -15.00 -10.93 9.54
N ALA A 288 -14.60 -10.49 8.35
CA ALA A 288 -15.50 -9.93 7.35
C ALA A 288 -16.57 -10.91 6.85
N LYS A 289 -16.36 -12.23 7.03
CA LYS A 289 -17.35 -13.25 6.69
C LYS A 289 -18.58 -13.22 7.61
N ASP A 290 -18.38 -12.74 8.83
CA ASP A 290 -19.42 -12.65 9.86
C ASP A 290 -20.13 -11.29 9.87
N ILE A 291 -19.69 -10.35 9.01
CA ILE A 291 -20.34 -9.04 8.89
C ILE A 291 -21.61 -9.17 8.07
N GLU A 292 -22.73 -8.80 8.66
CA GLU A 292 -23.99 -8.68 7.92
C GLU A 292 -23.92 -7.45 7.00
N TRP A 293 -23.74 -7.72 5.71
CA TRP A 293 -23.78 -6.66 4.69
C TRP A 293 -25.22 -6.28 4.38
N PRO A 294 -25.52 -5.00 4.12
CA PRO A 294 -26.86 -4.58 3.72
C PRO A 294 -27.35 -5.34 2.46
N ASP A 295 -28.62 -5.72 2.42
CA ASP A 295 -29.23 -6.48 1.32
C ASP A 295 -28.96 -5.86 -0.06
N TRP A 296 -29.03 -4.51 -0.16
CA TRP A 296 -28.76 -3.81 -1.41
C TRP A 296 -27.33 -4.04 -1.93
N LEU A 297 -26.34 -4.22 -1.04
CA LEU A 297 -24.98 -4.51 -1.45
C LEU A 297 -24.86 -5.92 -2.01
N THR A 298 -25.52 -6.88 -1.36
CA THR A 298 -25.59 -8.28 -1.82
C THR A 298 -26.26 -8.35 -3.20
N GLU A 299 -27.40 -7.67 -3.38
CA GLU A 299 -28.11 -7.59 -4.68
C GLU A 299 -27.24 -6.95 -5.78
N PHE A 300 -26.37 -6.00 -5.44
CA PHE A 300 -25.47 -5.35 -6.39
C PHE A 300 -24.23 -6.21 -6.72
N VAL A 301 -23.65 -6.87 -5.73
CA VAL A 301 -22.39 -7.63 -5.86
C VAL A 301 -22.60 -8.98 -6.54
N GLU A 302 -23.69 -9.71 -6.25
CA GLU A 302 -23.96 -11.02 -6.86
C GLU A 302 -23.94 -11.02 -8.40
N PRO A 303 -24.61 -10.08 -9.11
CA PRO A 303 -24.55 -10.05 -10.57
C PRO A 303 -23.12 -9.73 -11.10
N ALA A 304 -22.33 -8.95 -10.35
CA ALA A 304 -20.95 -8.64 -10.73
C ALA A 304 -20.03 -9.86 -10.59
N LEU A 305 -20.18 -10.64 -9.52
CA LEU A 305 -19.47 -11.90 -9.31
C LEU A 305 -19.81 -12.92 -10.39
N ARG A 306 -21.10 -13.11 -10.71
CA ARG A 306 -21.53 -14.00 -11.81
C ARG A 306 -20.95 -13.60 -13.16
N ARG A 307 -20.83 -12.28 -13.43
CA ARG A 307 -20.18 -11.79 -14.66
C ARG A 307 -18.69 -12.09 -14.68
N ALA A 308 -18.02 -11.94 -13.53
CA ALA A 308 -16.60 -12.26 -13.40
C ALA A 308 -16.34 -13.75 -13.63
N GLU A 309 -17.15 -14.65 -13.07
CA GLU A 309 -17.09 -16.10 -13.31
C GLU A 309 -17.22 -16.44 -14.79
N VAL A 310 -18.25 -15.90 -15.45
CA VAL A 310 -18.45 -16.09 -16.90
C VAL A 310 -17.28 -15.54 -17.73
N MET A 311 -16.69 -14.42 -17.31
CA MET A 311 -15.50 -13.87 -17.99
C MET A 311 -14.29 -14.79 -17.82
N VAL A 312 -14.06 -15.33 -16.64
CA VAL A 312 -12.97 -16.28 -16.37
C VAL A 312 -13.15 -17.55 -17.21
N GLU A 313 -14.34 -18.14 -17.27
CA GLU A 313 -14.65 -19.29 -18.12
C GLU A 313 -14.37 -18.99 -19.61
N ARG A 314 -14.81 -17.82 -20.10
CA ARG A 314 -14.55 -17.40 -21.49
C ARG A 314 -13.05 -17.18 -21.76
N MET A 315 -12.32 -16.62 -20.81
CA MET A 315 -10.88 -16.43 -20.95
C MET A 315 -10.10 -17.75 -21.00
N GLN A 316 -10.54 -18.80 -20.30
CA GLN A 316 -9.94 -20.13 -20.36
C GLN A 316 -9.93 -20.72 -21.77
N VAL A 317 -10.88 -20.34 -22.63
CA VAL A 317 -10.94 -20.77 -24.04
C VAL A 317 -9.79 -20.17 -24.87
N TYR A 318 -9.26 -19.01 -24.46
CA TYR A 318 -8.18 -18.31 -25.15
C TYR A 318 -6.78 -18.56 -24.56
N LEU A 319 -6.72 -19.26 -23.41
CA LEU A 319 -5.41 -19.63 -22.84
C LEU A 319 -4.84 -20.82 -23.62
N PRO A 320 -3.55 -20.81 -23.98
CA PRO A 320 -2.92 -21.96 -24.60
C PRO A 320 -3.04 -23.15 -23.64
N LYS A 321 -3.57 -24.26 -24.16
CA LYS A 321 -3.52 -25.53 -23.43
C LYS A 321 -2.04 -25.94 -23.35
N HIS A 322 -1.47 -25.90 -22.17
CA HIS A 322 -0.13 -26.38 -21.89
C HIS A 322 -0.05 -27.89 -22.04
#